data_95f288ef4f4f1725750d3b41918d9f7d
#
_entry.id   95f288ef4f4f1725750d3b41918d9f7d
#
_cell.length_a   1.000
_cell.length_b   1.000
_cell.length_c   1.000
_cell.angle_alpha   90.00
_cell.angle_beta   90.00
_cell.angle_gamma   90.00
#
_symmetry.space_group_name_H-M   'P 1'
#
loop_
_entity.id
_entity.type
_entity.pdbx_description
1 polymer ?
#
loop_
_entity_poly.entity_id
_entity_poly.type
_entity_poly.pdbx_seq_one_letter_code
_entity_poly.pdbx_strand_id
1 'polypeptide(L)'
;MYCDFEAQSLVGERGALSLTEGDEVTLKLVMLIEGECEGLGPIEAARKYGFSKARYFQLRQAYLEHGAIGLRSKQRGPKTMYRRTGEVIRQVIRYRFLDPDASAEVITQKLRQTGFLISARSVERVIADYGLQKKTLSISPSK
;
A
#
# COMPACT_ATOMS: atom_id res chain seq x y z
N MET A 1 26.72 -20.86 -1.87
CA MET A 1 26.19 -19.58 -1.35
C MET A 1 24.94 -19.84 -0.53
N TYR A 2 24.83 -19.22 0.61
CA TYR A 2 23.63 -19.31 1.44
C TYR A 2 23.39 -17.98 2.17
N CYS A 3 22.17 -17.75 2.57
CA CYS A 3 21.82 -16.59 3.39
C CYS A 3 21.87 -16.96 4.87
N ASP A 4 22.68 -16.24 5.61
CA ASP A 4 22.71 -16.28 7.07
C ASP A 4 21.75 -15.18 7.61
N PHE A 5 20.62 -15.62 8.17
CA PHE A 5 19.59 -14.70 8.68
C PHE A 5 19.99 -14.03 10.00
N GLU A 6 20.81 -14.69 10.82
CA GLU A 6 21.27 -14.13 12.09
C GLU A 6 22.31 -13.02 11.85
N ALA A 7 23.26 -13.29 10.96
CA ALA A 7 24.29 -12.33 10.59
C ALA A 7 23.83 -11.33 9.52
N GLN A 8 22.62 -11.46 8.99
CA GLN A 8 22.10 -10.66 7.87
C GLN A 8 23.12 -10.55 6.73
N SER A 9 23.64 -11.67 6.30
CA SER A 9 24.69 -11.71 5.28
C SER A 9 24.53 -12.86 4.30
N LEU A 10 24.99 -12.63 3.08
CA LEU A 10 25.18 -13.66 2.06
C LEU A 10 26.57 -14.24 2.20
N VAL A 11 26.67 -15.52 2.44
CA VAL A 11 27.93 -16.21 2.61
C VAL A 11 28.21 -17.06 1.37
N GLY A 12 29.34 -16.84 0.76
CA GLY A 12 29.87 -17.62 -0.36
C GLY A 12 31.19 -18.30 0.00
N GLU A 13 31.75 -19.06 -0.95
CA GLU A 13 33.02 -19.77 -0.74
C GLU A 13 34.22 -18.85 -0.46
N ARG A 14 34.19 -17.63 -0.95
CA ARG A 14 35.30 -16.70 -0.87
C ARG A 14 35.06 -15.47 0.00
N GLY A 15 33.88 -15.33 0.59
CA GLY A 15 33.56 -14.18 1.40
C GLY A 15 32.08 -14.07 1.74
N ALA A 16 31.76 -13.01 2.44
CA ALA A 16 30.38 -12.68 2.83
C ALA A 16 30.06 -11.24 2.46
N LEU A 17 28.79 -11.01 2.10
CA LEU A 17 28.24 -9.71 1.78
C LEU A 17 27.12 -9.39 2.76
N SER A 18 27.24 -8.29 3.48
CA SER A 18 26.19 -7.83 4.42
C SER A 18 24.94 -7.40 3.66
N LEU A 19 23.78 -7.78 4.20
CA LEU A 19 22.47 -7.37 3.70
C LEU A 19 21.99 -6.17 4.50
N THR A 20 21.38 -5.22 3.82
CA THR A 20 20.72 -4.10 4.48
C THR A 20 19.41 -4.57 5.12
N GLU A 21 19.18 -4.17 6.36
CA GLU A 21 17.94 -4.48 7.05
C GLU A 21 16.73 -3.97 6.26
N GLY A 22 15.75 -4.84 6.05
CA GLY A 22 14.54 -4.52 5.28
C GLY A 22 14.68 -4.59 3.76
N ASP A 23 15.82 -5.02 3.22
CA ASP A 23 15.99 -5.23 1.77
C ASP A 23 15.31 -6.53 1.30
N GLU A 24 13.99 -6.44 1.14
CA GLU A 24 13.18 -7.57 0.69
C GLU A 24 13.50 -8.02 -0.75
N VAL A 25 13.97 -7.10 -1.60
CA VAL A 25 14.29 -7.40 -3.00
C VAL A 25 15.49 -8.32 -3.06
N THR A 26 16.54 -8.00 -2.32
CA THR A 26 17.74 -8.83 -2.26
C THR A 26 17.43 -10.20 -1.65
N LEU A 27 16.65 -10.29 -0.58
CA LEU A 27 16.25 -11.56 0.01
C LEU A 27 15.47 -12.45 -0.96
N LYS A 28 14.53 -11.87 -1.72
CA LYS A 28 13.77 -12.59 -2.74
C LYS A 28 14.67 -13.06 -3.88
N LEU A 29 15.60 -12.22 -4.31
CA LEU A 29 16.57 -12.58 -5.35
C LEU A 29 17.46 -13.75 -4.91
N VAL A 30 17.98 -13.70 -3.70
CA VAL A 30 18.80 -14.78 -3.14
C VAL A 30 18.02 -16.08 -3.03
N MET A 31 16.75 -16.02 -2.62
CA MET A 31 15.87 -17.18 -2.62
C MET A 31 15.77 -17.82 -4.02
N LEU A 32 15.61 -17.00 -5.06
CA LEU A 32 15.57 -17.50 -6.44
C LEU A 32 16.90 -18.10 -6.88
N ILE A 33 18.02 -17.48 -6.52
CA ILE A 33 19.36 -17.99 -6.83
C ILE A 33 19.59 -19.33 -6.14
N GLU A 34 19.29 -19.46 -4.86
CA GLU A 34 19.43 -20.73 -4.15
C GLU A 34 18.52 -21.83 -4.73
N GLY A 35 17.30 -21.46 -5.14
CA GLY A 35 16.36 -22.40 -5.71
C GLY A 35 16.67 -22.86 -7.14
N GLU A 36 17.20 -21.97 -7.97
CA GLU A 36 17.45 -22.26 -9.40
C GLU A 36 18.91 -22.62 -9.69
N CYS A 37 19.87 -22.01 -8.98
CA CYS A 37 21.29 -22.11 -9.30
C CYS A 37 22.08 -22.99 -8.32
N GLU A 38 21.72 -23.01 -7.04
CA GLU A 38 22.47 -23.71 -5.99
C GLU A 38 21.94 -25.13 -5.67
N GLY A 39 20.97 -25.59 -6.44
CA GLY A 39 20.45 -26.94 -6.32
C GLY A 39 19.56 -27.23 -5.11
N LEU A 40 19.17 -26.21 -4.34
CA LEU A 40 18.25 -26.37 -3.21
C LEU A 40 16.83 -26.76 -3.67
N GLY A 41 16.44 -26.28 -4.84
CA GLY A 41 15.12 -26.48 -5.42
C GLY A 41 14.09 -25.44 -4.99
N PRO A 42 13.08 -25.20 -5.82
CA PRO A 42 12.10 -24.12 -5.60
C PRO A 42 11.32 -24.26 -4.32
N ILE A 43 10.92 -25.47 -3.95
CA ILE A 43 10.08 -25.74 -2.77
C ILE A 43 10.86 -25.49 -1.47
N GLU A 44 12.08 -26.01 -1.39
CA GLU A 44 12.91 -25.86 -0.20
C GLU A 44 13.42 -24.42 -0.05
N ALA A 45 13.75 -23.76 -1.16
CA ALA A 45 14.10 -22.35 -1.15
C ALA A 45 12.93 -21.49 -0.64
N ALA A 46 11.72 -21.69 -1.16
CA ALA A 46 10.54 -20.98 -0.69
C ALA A 46 10.31 -21.18 0.82
N ARG A 47 10.40 -22.43 1.27
CA ARG A 47 10.22 -22.79 2.69
C ARG A 47 11.26 -22.10 3.57
N LYS A 48 12.52 -22.12 3.19
CA LYS A 48 13.63 -21.48 3.92
C LYS A 48 13.39 -19.98 4.13
N TYR A 49 12.85 -19.30 3.13
CA TYR A 49 12.58 -17.85 3.17
C TYR A 49 11.17 -17.48 3.63
N GLY A 50 10.37 -18.45 4.07
CA GLY A 50 9.02 -18.19 4.59
C GLY A 50 7.97 -17.91 3.52
N PHE A 51 8.20 -18.34 2.28
CA PHE A 51 7.25 -18.19 1.18
C PHE A 51 6.56 -19.51 0.82
N SER A 52 5.38 -19.42 0.21
CA SER A 52 4.72 -20.58 -0.38
C SER A 52 5.32 -20.92 -1.74
N LYS A 53 5.16 -22.18 -2.17
CA LYS A 53 5.54 -22.62 -3.52
C LYS A 53 4.94 -21.74 -4.61
N ALA A 54 3.65 -21.43 -4.51
CA ALA A 54 2.97 -20.56 -5.47
C ALA A 54 3.60 -19.17 -5.53
N ARG A 55 3.96 -18.61 -4.38
CA ARG A 55 4.61 -17.29 -4.31
C ARG A 55 6.00 -17.32 -4.91
N TYR A 56 6.76 -18.39 -4.73
CA TYR A 56 8.06 -18.55 -5.35
C TYR A 56 7.97 -18.43 -6.89
N PHE A 57 7.06 -19.17 -7.50
CA PHE A 57 6.88 -19.13 -8.96
C PHE A 57 6.35 -17.79 -9.47
N GLN A 58 5.50 -17.11 -8.70
CA GLN A 58 5.07 -15.74 -9.02
C GLN A 58 6.25 -14.76 -9.02
N LEU A 59 7.12 -14.85 -8.01
CA LEU A 59 8.31 -14.02 -7.90
C LEU A 59 9.32 -14.34 -9.02
N ARG A 60 9.51 -15.63 -9.32
CA ARG A 60 10.36 -16.05 -10.43
C ARG A 60 9.87 -15.48 -11.76
N GLN A 61 8.59 -15.57 -12.03
CA GLN A 61 8.00 -15.01 -13.23
C GLN A 61 8.15 -13.49 -13.30
N ALA A 62 7.88 -12.80 -12.21
CA ALA A 62 8.04 -11.34 -12.11
C ALA A 62 9.50 -10.91 -12.33
N TYR A 63 10.45 -11.67 -11.82
CA TYR A 63 11.87 -11.43 -12.06
C TYR A 63 12.26 -11.62 -13.53
N LEU A 64 11.76 -12.67 -14.18
CA LEU A 64 12.03 -12.92 -15.60
C LEU A 64 11.44 -11.83 -16.51
N GLU A 65 10.31 -11.25 -16.13
CA GLU A 65 9.64 -10.20 -16.91
C GLU A 65 10.21 -8.80 -16.65
N HIS A 66 10.52 -8.48 -15.41
CA HIS A 66 10.83 -7.12 -14.97
C HIS A 66 12.19 -6.97 -14.25
N GLY A 67 12.94 -8.05 -14.06
CA GLY A 67 14.18 -8.03 -13.32
C GLY A 67 13.96 -7.83 -11.80
N ALA A 68 14.95 -7.26 -11.12
CA ALA A 68 14.89 -7.05 -9.66
C ALA A 68 13.72 -6.17 -9.22
N ILE A 69 13.27 -5.23 -10.05
CA ILE A 69 12.10 -4.38 -9.78
C ILE A 69 10.82 -5.21 -9.62
N GLY A 70 10.71 -6.33 -10.34
CA GLY A 70 9.58 -7.25 -10.23
C GLY A 70 9.47 -7.94 -8.86
N LEU A 71 10.56 -8.00 -8.10
CA LEU A 71 10.59 -8.58 -6.76
C LEU A 71 10.11 -7.59 -5.67
N ARG A 72 9.98 -6.33 -6.00
CA ARG A 72 9.49 -5.30 -5.08
C ARG A 72 8.05 -5.58 -4.70
N SER A 73 7.75 -5.51 -3.41
CA SER A 73 6.36 -5.64 -2.93
C SER A 73 5.52 -4.48 -3.45
N LYS A 74 4.41 -4.83 -4.08
CA LYS A 74 3.43 -3.84 -4.53
C LYS A 74 2.61 -3.36 -3.35
N GLN A 75 2.33 -2.06 -3.32
CA GLN A 75 1.42 -1.51 -2.34
C GLN A 75 0.06 -2.18 -2.46
N ARG A 76 -0.46 -2.66 -1.33
CA ARG A 76 -1.79 -3.29 -1.27
C ARG A 76 -2.87 -2.22 -1.38
N GLY A 77 -3.94 -2.56 -2.08
CA GLY A 77 -5.11 -1.71 -2.23
C GLY A 77 -5.24 -1.09 -3.63
N PRO A 78 -6.30 -0.35 -3.86
CA PRO A 78 -6.52 0.30 -5.14
C PRO A 78 -5.49 1.40 -5.39
N LYS A 79 -4.96 1.46 -6.59
CA LYS A 79 -3.94 2.45 -6.99
C LYS A 79 -4.47 3.88 -6.98
N THR A 80 -5.78 4.04 -7.11
CA THR A 80 -6.45 5.34 -7.18
C THR A 80 -7.66 5.36 -6.24
N MET A 81 -8.01 6.52 -5.76
CA MET A 81 -9.21 6.73 -4.95
C MET A 81 -10.45 6.77 -5.85
N TYR A 82 -10.82 5.64 -6.44
CA TYR A 82 -11.88 5.56 -7.46
C TYR A 82 -13.27 6.03 -6.98
N ARG A 83 -13.53 6.08 -5.68
CA ARG A 83 -14.76 6.60 -5.09
C ARG A 83 -14.69 8.08 -4.71
N ARG A 84 -13.49 8.58 -4.48
CA ARG A 84 -13.23 10.00 -4.16
C ARG A 84 -12.56 10.68 -5.34
N THR A 85 -13.24 10.69 -6.48
CA THR A 85 -12.79 11.39 -7.68
C THR A 85 -12.81 12.90 -7.48
N GLY A 86 -12.10 13.65 -8.31
CA GLY A 86 -12.10 15.12 -8.25
C GLY A 86 -13.50 15.73 -8.37
N GLU A 87 -14.39 15.09 -9.12
CA GLU A 87 -15.79 15.51 -9.24
C GLU A 87 -16.58 15.32 -7.96
N VAL A 88 -16.44 14.16 -7.30
CA VAL A 88 -17.08 13.89 -6.00
C VAL A 88 -16.59 14.87 -4.95
N ILE A 89 -15.30 15.15 -4.90
CA ILE A 89 -14.71 16.13 -3.97
C ILE A 89 -15.33 17.52 -4.20
N ARG A 90 -15.44 17.96 -5.45
CA ARG A 90 -16.07 19.25 -5.80
C ARG A 90 -17.54 19.30 -5.36
N GLN A 91 -18.28 18.23 -5.54
CA GLN A 91 -19.66 18.14 -5.09
C GLN A 91 -19.79 18.18 -3.56
N VAL A 92 -18.93 17.50 -2.83
CA VAL A 92 -18.89 17.56 -1.36
C VAL A 92 -18.62 18.99 -0.90
N ILE A 93 -17.65 19.66 -1.48
CA ILE A 93 -17.32 21.05 -1.17
C ILE A 93 -18.52 21.95 -1.45
N ARG A 94 -19.16 21.79 -2.59
CA ARG A 94 -20.35 22.57 -2.98
C ARG A 94 -21.49 22.40 -1.99
N TYR A 95 -21.86 21.18 -1.63
CA TYR A 95 -22.92 20.93 -0.65
C TYR A 95 -22.58 21.47 0.73
N ARG A 96 -21.32 21.40 1.12
CA ARG A 96 -20.87 21.96 2.40
C ARG A 96 -20.95 23.49 2.43
N PHE A 97 -20.66 24.14 1.31
CA PHE A 97 -20.82 25.59 1.19
C PHE A 97 -22.29 26.03 1.17
N LEU A 98 -23.15 25.29 0.48
CA LEU A 98 -24.57 25.60 0.39
C LEU A 98 -25.31 25.39 1.72
N ASP A 99 -24.90 24.39 2.47
CA ASP A 99 -25.47 24.07 3.78
C ASP A 99 -24.35 23.71 4.77
N PRO A 100 -23.78 24.71 5.49
CA PRO A 100 -22.71 24.46 6.45
C PRO A 100 -23.11 23.57 7.62
N ASP A 101 -24.40 23.43 7.91
CA ASP A 101 -24.93 22.59 8.98
C ASP A 101 -25.25 21.17 8.52
N ALA A 102 -25.14 20.87 7.23
CA ALA A 102 -25.36 19.53 6.72
C ALA A 102 -24.32 18.55 7.27
N SER A 103 -24.78 17.43 7.82
CA SER A 103 -23.91 16.34 8.24
C SER A 103 -23.35 15.58 7.04
N ALA A 104 -22.27 14.83 7.26
CA ALA A 104 -21.70 13.96 6.23
C ALA A 104 -22.72 12.95 5.68
N GLU A 105 -23.64 12.48 6.51
CA GLU A 105 -24.72 11.57 6.11
C GLU A 105 -25.70 12.22 5.14
N VAL A 106 -26.09 13.47 5.40
CA VAL A 106 -26.99 14.25 4.52
C VAL A 106 -26.32 14.50 3.17
N ILE A 107 -25.05 14.88 3.16
CA ILE A 107 -24.27 15.10 1.94
C ILE A 107 -24.14 13.78 1.16
N THR A 108 -23.86 12.68 1.85
CA THR A 108 -23.80 11.33 1.25
C THR A 108 -25.11 10.98 0.57
N GLN A 109 -26.25 11.24 1.22
CA GLN A 109 -27.57 10.94 0.68
C GLN A 109 -27.85 11.78 -0.58
N LYS A 110 -27.51 13.07 -0.56
CA LYS A 110 -27.62 13.95 -1.73
C LYS A 110 -26.76 13.47 -2.90
N LEU A 111 -25.52 13.04 -2.63
CA LEU A 111 -24.62 12.48 -3.63
C LEU A 111 -25.15 11.18 -4.24
N ARG A 112 -25.71 10.30 -3.43
CA ARG A 112 -26.35 9.07 -3.93
C ARG A 112 -27.55 9.35 -4.83
N GLN A 113 -28.34 10.37 -4.54
CA GLN A 113 -29.45 10.80 -5.38
C GLN A 113 -28.99 11.31 -6.75
N THR A 114 -27.79 11.86 -6.83
CA THR A 114 -27.17 12.34 -8.08
C THR A 114 -26.32 11.31 -8.80
N GLY A 115 -26.30 10.05 -8.32
CA GLY A 115 -25.62 8.93 -8.97
C GLY A 115 -24.20 8.63 -8.48
N PHE A 116 -23.72 9.32 -7.45
CA PHE A 116 -22.41 9.05 -6.86
C PHE A 116 -22.52 8.05 -5.71
N LEU A 117 -21.85 6.92 -5.84
CA LEU A 117 -21.79 5.89 -4.80
C LEU A 117 -20.60 6.16 -3.87
N ILE A 118 -20.86 6.86 -2.77
CA ILE A 118 -19.87 7.18 -1.74
C ILE A 118 -20.44 6.90 -0.34
N SER A 119 -19.58 6.49 0.58
CA SER A 119 -19.98 6.30 1.98
C SER A 119 -19.88 7.59 2.79
N ALA A 120 -20.66 7.70 3.86
CA ALA A 120 -20.60 8.82 4.80
C ALA A 120 -19.18 9.03 5.36
N ARG A 121 -18.47 7.94 5.66
CA ARG A 121 -17.09 7.98 6.14
C ARG A 121 -16.12 8.60 5.12
N SER A 122 -16.33 8.33 3.83
CA SER A 122 -15.52 8.95 2.78
C SER A 122 -15.82 10.44 2.64
N VAL A 123 -17.08 10.86 2.82
CA VAL A 123 -17.47 12.27 2.86
C VAL A 123 -16.84 12.97 4.06
N GLU A 124 -16.86 12.37 5.24
CA GLU A 124 -16.19 12.91 6.43
C GLU A 124 -14.68 13.13 6.21
N ARG A 125 -14.01 12.18 5.54
CA ARG A 125 -12.60 12.33 5.20
C ARG A 125 -12.34 13.47 4.24
N VAL A 126 -13.19 13.68 3.24
CA VAL A 126 -13.08 14.82 2.34
C VAL A 126 -13.26 16.14 3.10
N ILE A 127 -14.24 16.21 3.98
CA ILE A 127 -14.49 17.40 4.82
C ILE A 127 -13.26 17.70 5.69
N ALA A 128 -12.67 16.68 6.31
CA ALA A 128 -11.49 16.83 7.14
C ALA A 128 -10.25 17.24 6.31
N ASP A 129 -10.00 16.59 5.17
CA ASP A 129 -8.84 16.82 4.31
C ASP A 129 -8.82 18.24 3.71
N TYR A 130 -9.99 18.81 3.43
CA TYR A 130 -10.13 20.15 2.87
C TYR A 130 -10.45 21.23 3.91
N GLY A 131 -10.42 20.90 5.20
CA GLY A 131 -10.65 21.85 6.28
C GLY A 131 -12.07 22.42 6.32
N LEU A 132 -13.05 21.71 5.81
CA LEU A 132 -14.44 22.11 5.74
C LEU A 132 -15.24 21.77 7.01
N GLN A 133 -14.54 21.39 8.07
CA GLN A 133 -15.16 21.12 9.36
C GLN A 133 -15.84 22.39 9.89
N LYS A 134 -16.97 22.19 10.56
CA LYS A 134 -17.63 23.27 11.28
C LYS A 134 -16.65 23.84 12.30
N LYS A 135 -16.06 24.99 12.01
CA LYS A 135 -15.28 25.72 12.98
C LYS A 135 -16.27 26.22 14.04
N THR A 136 -16.31 25.58 15.16
CA THR A 136 -16.77 26.23 16.38
C THR A 136 -15.85 27.43 16.57
N LEU A 137 -16.31 28.60 16.15
CA LEU A 137 -15.74 29.83 16.62
C LEU A 137 -15.97 29.83 18.12
N SER A 138 -15.00 29.33 18.87
CA SER A 138 -14.91 29.70 20.25
C SER A 138 -14.61 31.20 20.24
N ILE A 139 -15.65 31.98 20.25
CA ILE A 139 -15.55 33.40 20.61
C ILE A 139 -15.10 33.36 22.05
N SER A 140 -13.78 33.44 22.27
CA SER A 140 -13.30 33.78 23.58
C SER A 140 -13.98 35.08 23.95
N PRO A 141 -14.67 35.13 25.10
CA PRO A 141 -15.23 36.38 25.53
C PRO A 141 -14.09 37.38 25.66
N SER A 142 -14.02 38.31 24.75
CA SER A 142 -13.11 39.44 24.88
C SER A 142 -13.55 40.22 26.14
N LYS A 143 -12.73 40.18 27.14
CA LYS A 143 -12.87 41.11 28.24
C LYS A 143 -12.46 42.50 27.77
#